data_2f4cf74dded907d0e6b1e00aaf9e9c59
#
_entry.id   2f4cf74dded907d0e6b1e00aaf9e9c59
#
_cell.length_a   1.000
_cell.length_b   1.000
_cell.length_c   1.000
_cell.angle_alpha   90.00
_cell.angle_beta   90.00
_cell.angle_gamma   90.00
#
_symmetry.space_group_name_H-M   'P 1'
#
loop_
_entity.id
_entity.type
_entity.pdbx_description
1 polymer ?
#
loop_
_entity_poly.entity_id
_entity_poly.type
_entity_poly.pdbx_seq_one_letter_code
_entity_poly.pdbx_strand_id
1 'polypeptide(L)'
;MKDLKDLVRPNVWNLKPYSSARDEFHGDASVFLDANENPWNVPYNRYPDPLQWKLKDRLAVLKGVDRSSIFLGNGSDEAIDLVIRAFCEPGLDSVVTISPSYGMYEVAANVNNVECRKVSLDEN
;
A
#
# COMPACT_ATOMS: atom_id res chain seq x y z
N MET A 1 -22.98 2.57 -8.48
CA MET A 1 -21.68 2.10 -7.97
C MET A 1 -21.44 2.86 -6.68
N LYS A 2 -21.03 2.23 -5.59
CA LYS A 2 -20.69 2.94 -4.35
C LYS A 2 -19.46 3.82 -4.60
N ASP A 3 -19.41 4.99 -3.98
CA ASP A 3 -18.22 5.84 -4.03
C ASP A 3 -17.09 5.19 -3.22
N LEU A 4 -15.85 5.45 -3.58
CA LEU A 4 -14.68 4.93 -2.86
C LEU A 4 -14.70 5.33 -1.38
N LYS A 5 -15.15 6.53 -1.10
CA LYS A 5 -15.33 7.04 0.27
C LYS A 5 -16.26 6.18 1.12
N ASP A 6 -17.28 5.56 0.49
CA ASP A 6 -18.26 4.72 1.19
C ASP A 6 -17.75 3.28 1.39
N LEU A 7 -16.62 2.93 0.77
CA LEU A 7 -15.98 1.62 0.87
C LEU A 7 -14.81 1.62 1.85
N VAL A 8 -14.10 2.74 1.96
CA VAL A 8 -12.93 2.87 2.82
C VAL A 8 -13.37 3.12 4.27
N ARG A 9 -12.72 2.48 5.21
CA ARG A 9 -12.95 2.73 6.64
C ARG A 9 -12.82 4.22 6.95
N PRO A 10 -13.76 4.83 7.73
CA PRO A 10 -13.76 6.27 7.96
C PRO A 10 -12.48 6.82 8.61
N ASN A 11 -11.87 6.06 9.52
CA ASN A 11 -10.62 6.43 10.14
C ASN A 11 -9.46 6.44 9.14
N VAL A 12 -9.45 5.52 8.18
CA VAL A 12 -8.44 5.47 7.11
C VAL A 12 -8.65 6.60 6.11
N TRP A 13 -9.91 6.84 5.70
CA TRP A 13 -10.24 7.94 4.80
C TRP A 13 -9.81 9.31 5.34
N ASN A 14 -9.92 9.51 6.64
CA ASN A 14 -9.60 10.77 7.30
C ASN A 14 -8.13 10.89 7.74
N LEU A 15 -7.29 9.88 7.48
CA LEU A 15 -5.86 9.97 7.78
C LEU A 15 -5.20 11.08 6.99
N LYS A 16 -4.42 11.89 7.68
CA LYS A 16 -3.49 12.80 7.03
C LYS A 16 -2.21 12.02 6.73
N PRO A 17 -1.81 11.94 5.46
CA PRO A 17 -0.53 11.31 5.12
C PRO A 17 0.62 12.00 5.86
N TYR A 18 1.59 11.23 6.28
CA TYR A 18 2.84 11.81 6.77
C TYR A 18 3.55 12.50 5.61
N SER A 19 3.99 13.73 5.83
CA SER A 19 4.85 14.49 4.92
C SER A 19 6.21 14.69 5.57
N SER A 20 7.27 14.45 4.83
CA SER A 20 8.63 14.74 5.29
C SER A 20 9.06 16.13 4.81
N ALA A 21 10.04 16.72 5.49
CA ALA A 21 10.62 18.00 5.04
C ALA A 21 11.18 17.90 3.61
N ARG A 22 11.63 16.70 3.20
CA ARG A 22 12.11 16.43 1.85
C ARG A 22 10.98 16.46 0.82
N ASP A 23 9.79 15.96 1.17
CA ASP A 23 8.62 15.98 0.27
C ASP A 23 8.08 17.39 0.06
N GLU A 24 8.25 18.26 1.05
CA GLU A 24 7.82 19.67 1.00
C GLU A 24 8.81 20.56 0.26
N PHE A 25 10.06 20.11 0.10
CA PHE A 25 11.09 20.88 -0.59
C PHE A 25 11.06 20.60 -2.10
N HIS A 26 10.83 21.67 -2.86
CA HIS A 26 10.89 21.65 -4.32
C HIS A 26 12.05 22.52 -4.80
N GLY A 27 13.12 21.91 -5.27
CA GLY A 27 14.28 22.60 -5.80
C GLY A 27 15.58 21.80 -5.67
N ASP A 28 16.66 22.41 -6.11
CA ASP A 28 18.00 21.85 -5.98
C ASP A 28 18.71 22.45 -4.77
N ALA A 29 19.36 21.62 -3.99
CA ALA A 29 20.23 22.04 -2.90
C ALA A 29 21.53 21.25 -2.94
N SER A 30 22.64 21.94 -2.65
CA SER A 30 23.96 21.30 -2.54
C SER A 30 24.17 20.60 -1.20
N VAL A 31 23.41 21.02 -0.17
CA VAL A 31 23.47 20.44 1.18
C VAL A 31 22.06 20.22 1.68
N PHE A 32 21.80 19.01 2.20
CA PHE A 32 20.55 18.64 2.84
C PHE A 32 20.80 18.33 4.31
N LEU A 33 20.08 19.01 5.21
CA LEU A 33 20.16 18.85 6.66
C LEU A 33 18.80 18.51 7.28
N ASP A 34 17.90 18.03 6.46
CA ASP A 34 16.50 17.74 6.78
C ASP A 34 16.26 16.34 7.35
N ALA A 35 17.27 15.47 7.29
CA ALA A 35 17.14 14.09 7.74
C ALA A 35 18.46 13.56 8.31
N ASN A 36 18.35 12.54 9.18
CA ASN A 36 19.50 11.84 9.75
C ASN A 36 20.05 10.82 8.75
N GLU A 37 20.75 11.31 7.73
CA GLU A 37 21.33 10.50 6.68
C GLU A 37 22.83 10.28 6.91
N ASN A 38 23.35 9.18 6.37
CA ASN A 38 24.79 8.93 6.38
C ASN A 38 25.53 10.02 5.57
N PRO A 39 26.46 10.77 6.18
CA PRO A 39 27.16 11.87 5.49
C PRO A 39 28.15 11.41 4.44
N TRP A 40 28.57 10.14 4.48
CA TRP A 40 29.51 9.59 3.51
C TRP A 40 28.82 9.38 2.18
N ASN A 41 29.40 9.90 1.12
CA ASN A 41 28.83 9.82 -0.23
C ASN A 41 29.04 8.44 -0.85
N VAL A 42 28.25 7.48 -0.42
CA VAL A 42 28.20 6.10 -0.91
C VAL A 42 26.82 5.85 -1.53
N PRO A 43 26.69 4.86 -2.44
CA PRO A 43 25.39 4.45 -2.93
C PRO A 43 24.44 4.12 -1.76
N TYR A 44 23.19 4.56 -1.87
CA TYR A 44 22.13 4.28 -0.87
C TYR A 44 22.28 4.97 0.48
N ASN A 45 23.03 6.06 0.55
CA ASN A 45 23.18 6.86 1.78
C ASN A 45 22.03 7.85 2.03
N ARG A 46 21.12 8.01 1.08
CA ARG A 46 19.97 8.89 1.16
C ARG A 46 18.68 8.11 1.39
N TYR A 47 17.74 8.70 2.13
CA TYR A 47 16.39 8.15 2.21
C TYR A 47 15.77 8.07 0.81
N PRO A 48 15.10 6.96 0.49
CA PRO A 48 14.41 6.83 -0.79
C PRO A 48 13.19 7.76 -0.84
N ASP A 49 12.74 8.07 -2.05
CA ASP A 49 11.45 8.70 -2.27
C ASP A 49 10.33 7.79 -1.74
N PRO A 50 9.58 8.20 -0.69
CA PRO A 50 8.56 7.35 -0.08
C PRO A 50 7.39 7.08 -1.01
N LEU A 51 7.18 7.92 -2.01
CA LEU A 51 6.12 7.77 -3.00
C LEU A 51 6.56 7.05 -4.27
N GLN A 52 7.89 6.83 -4.43
CA GLN A 52 8.50 6.05 -5.52
C GLN A 52 8.12 6.56 -6.93
N TRP A 53 8.01 7.88 -7.09
CA TRP A 53 7.50 8.50 -8.32
C TRP A 53 8.26 8.07 -9.57
N LYS A 54 9.59 8.06 -9.53
CA LYS A 54 10.42 7.67 -10.68
C LYS A 54 10.14 6.24 -11.15
N LEU A 55 9.91 5.32 -10.22
CA LEU A 55 9.58 3.93 -10.53
C LEU A 55 8.14 3.81 -11.04
N LYS A 56 7.20 4.51 -10.38
CA LYS A 56 5.79 4.53 -10.80
C LYS A 56 5.62 5.11 -12.19
N ASP A 57 6.34 6.16 -12.55
CA ASP A 57 6.31 6.73 -13.91
C ASP A 57 6.73 5.71 -14.97
N ARG A 58 7.77 4.93 -14.71
CA ARG A 58 8.20 3.85 -15.61
C ARG A 58 7.17 2.74 -15.74
N LEU A 59 6.59 2.32 -14.61
CA LEU A 59 5.57 1.29 -14.58
C LEU A 59 4.26 1.75 -15.22
N ALA A 60 3.87 3.00 -15.03
CA ALA A 60 2.69 3.60 -15.66
C ALA A 60 2.73 3.47 -17.18
N VAL A 61 3.86 3.83 -17.78
CA VAL A 61 4.08 3.67 -19.24
C VAL A 61 4.02 2.20 -19.64
N LEU A 62 4.70 1.32 -18.90
CA LEU A 62 4.76 -0.11 -19.21
C LEU A 62 3.39 -0.80 -19.11
N LYS A 63 2.56 -0.39 -18.12
CA LYS A 63 1.25 -0.99 -17.84
C LYS A 63 0.10 -0.26 -18.52
N GLY A 64 0.31 0.91 -19.10
CA GLY A 64 -0.74 1.71 -19.73
C GLY A 64 -1.77 2.23 -18.71
N VAL A 65 -1.35 2.57 -17.49
CA VAL A 65 -2.20 3.07 -16.41
C VAL A 65 -1.64 4.36 -15.84
N ASP A 66 -2.47 5.13 -15.14
CA ASP A 66 -1.99 6.31 -14.41
C ASP A 66 -1.10 5.91 -13.23
N ARG A 67 -0.04 6.69 -12.98
CA ARG A 67 0.88 6.43 -11.87
C ARG A 67 0.21 6.47 -10.49
N SER A 68 -0.87 7.24 -10.35
CA SER A 68 -1.67 7.29 -9.11
C SER A 68 -2.44 5.99 -8.84
N SER A 69 -2.60 5.15 -9.86
CA SER A 69 -3.24 3.83 -9.76
C SER A 69 -2.25 2.71 -9.44
N ILE A 70 -0.98 3.05 -9.15
CA ILE A 70 0.08 2.07 -8.87
C ILE A 70 0.44 2.13 -7.39
N PHE A 71 0.27 1.01 -6.70
CA PHE A 71 0.86 0.76 -5.39
C PHE A 71 2.07 -0.18 -5.55
N LEU A 72 3.16 0.12 -4.85
CA LEU A 72 4.37 -0.71 -4.81
C LEU A 72 4.62 -1.13 -3.37
N GLY A 73 4.61 -2.42 -3.12
CA GLY A 73 4.81 -3.00 -1.81
C GLY A 73 5.87 -4.11 -1.82
N ASN A 74 6.15 -4.64 -0.64
CA ASN A 74 7.07 -5.75 -0.44
C ASN A 74 6.36 -7.08 -0.70
N GLY A 75 6.12 -7.39 -1.96
CA GLY A 75 5.36 -8.54 -2.40
C GLY A 75 3.83 -8.34 -2.31
N SER A 76 3.10 -9.38 -2.70
CA SER A 76 1.63 -9.39 -2.66
C SER A 76 1.05 -9.38 -1.25
N ASP A 77 1.78 -9.91 -0.28
CA ASP A 77 1.30 -10.06 1.09
C ASP A 77 1.07 -8.72 1.76
N GLU A 78 1.95 -7.74 1.54
CA GLU A 78 1.75 -6.37 2.02
C GLU A 78 0.51 -5.73 1.37
N ALA A 79 0.32 -5.94 0.06
CA ALA A 79 -0.85 -5.43 -0.65
C ALA A 79 -2.16 -6.05 -0.13
N ILE A 80 -2.18 -7.36 0.12
CA ILE A 80 -3.33 -8.08 0.68
C ILE A 80 -3.67 -7.53 2.07
N ASP A 81 -2.69 -7.41 2.95
CA ASP A 81 -2.88 -6.90 4.31
C ASP A 81 -3.40 -5.45 4.29
N LEU A 82 -2.82 -4.58 3.46
CA LEU A 82 -3.24 -3.19 3.35
C LEU A 82 -4.66 -3.03 2.79
N VAL A 83 -5.06 -3.86 1.83
CA VAL A 83 -6.45 -3.85 1.31
C VAL A 83 -7.43 -4.22 2.44
N ILE A 84 -7.14 -5.26 3.21
CA ILE A 84 -8.00 -5.64 4.35
C ILE A 84 -8.07 -4.50 5.37
N ARG A 85 -6.95 -3.92 5.74
CA ARG A 85 -6.89 -2.78 6.69
C ARG A 85 -7.63 -1.54 6.20
N ALA A 86 -7.61 -1.28 4.92
CA ALA A 86 -8.24 -0.08 4.36
C ALA A 86 -9.76 -0.21 4.24
N PHE A 87 -10.27 -1.41 3.95
CA PHE A 87 -11.65 -1.61 3.55
C PHE A 87 -12.51 -2.43 4.51
N CYS A 88 -11.89 -3.19 5.44
CA CYS A 88 -12.64 -4.06 6.35
C CYS A 88 -12.54 -3.55 7.79
N GLU A 89 -13.69 -3.30 8.42
CA GLU A 89 -13.74 -2.97 9.85
C GLU A 89 -13.57 -4.25 10.69
N PRO A 90 -12.55 -4.33 11.57
CA PRO A 90 -12.30 -5.50 12.40
C PRO A 90 -13.51 -5.93 13.23
N GLY A 91 -13.81 -7.21 13.22
CA GLY A 91 -14.92 -7.79 13.98
C GLY A 91 -16.31 -7.53 13.40
N LEU A 92 -16.43 -6.76 12.32
CA LEU A 92 -17.70 -6.42 11.67
C LEU A 92 -17.76 -6.93 10.22
N ASP A 93 -16.72 -6.69 9.45
CA ASP A 93 -16.68 -7.04 8.04
C ASP A 93 -16.11 -8.44 7.80
N SER A 94 -16.26 -8.91 6.58
CA SER A 94 -15.73 -10.18 6.14
C SER A 94 -15.13 -10.07 4.74
N VAL A 95 -14.17 -10.96 4.46
CA VAL A 95 -13.64 -11.18 3.11
C VAL A 95 -14.10 -12.54 2.61
N VAL A 96 -14.25 -12.68 1.29
CA VAL A 96 -14.57 -13.96 0.64
C VAL A 96 -13.35 -14.40 -0.15
N THR A 97 -12.95 -15.66 0.02
CA THR A 97 -11.89 -16.30 -0.74
C THR A 97 -12.35 -17.63 -1.31
N ILE A 98 -11.75 -18.05 -2.42
CA ILE A 98 -11.96 -19.40 -2.95
C ILE A 98 -11.07 -20.40 -2.21
N SER A 99 -11.48 -21.65 -2.16
CA SER A 99 -10.71 -22.74 -1.55
C SER A 99 -10.65 -23.94 -2.51
N PRO A 100 -9.45 -24.46 -2.81
CA PRO A 100 -8.12 -24.05 -2.33
C PRO A 100 -7.63 -22.73 -2.94
N SER A 101 -6.88 -21.95 -2.17
CA SER A 101 -6.26 -20.69 -2.61
C SER A 101 -4.99 -20.38 -1.81
N TYR A 102 -4.33 -19.28 -2.12
CA TYR A 102 -3.16 -18.81 -1.40
C TYR A 102 -3.49 -18.50 0.07
N GLY A 103 -2.77 -19.14 1.00
CA GLY A 103 -3.08 -19.10 2.43
C GLY A 103 -3.01 -17.72 3.08
N MET A 104 -2.26 -16.78 2.48
CA MET A 104 -2.09 -15.44 3.05
C MET A 104 -3.37 -14.60 3.07
N TYR A 105 -4.35 -14.89 2.24
CA TYR A 105 -5.66 -14.22 2.34
C TYR A 105 -6.32 -14.47 3.71
N GLU A 106 -6.30 -15.73 4.16
CA GLU A 106 -6.84 -16.10 5.46
C GLU A 106 -5.98 -15.58 6.61
N VAL A 107 -4.66 -15.68 6.49
CA VAL A 107 -3.73 -15.18 7.51
C VAL A 107 -3.90 -13.68 7.71
N ALA A 108 -3.91 -12.90 6.63
CA ALA A 108 -4.09 -11.45 6.70
C ALA A 108 -5.47 -11.07 7.27
N ALA A 109 -6.55 -11.78 6.90
CA ALA A 109 -7.87 -11.57 7.46
C ALA A 109 -7.88 -11.82 8.98
N ASN A 110 -7.33 -12.95 9.43
CA ASN A 110 -7.28 -13.32 10.84
C ASN A 110 -6.44 -12.35 11.68
N VAL A 111 -5.29 -11.91 11.18
CA VAL A 111 -4.44 -10.90 11.86
C VAL A 111 -5.19 -9.59 12.05
N ASN A 112 -6.05 -9.23 11.11
CA ASN A 112 -6.86 -8.02 11.16
C ASN A 112 -8.23 -8.22 11.87
N ASN A 113 -8.48 -9.39 12.45
CA ASN A 113 -9.77 -9.72 13.08
C ASN A 113 -10.96 -9.55 12.11
N VAL A 114 -10.78 -9.99 10.86
CA VAL A 114 -11.79 -9.97 9.80
C VAL A 114 -12.16 -11.40 9.46
N GLU A 115 -13.47 -11.70 9.42
CA GLU A 115 -13.96 -13.04 9.06
C GLU A 115 -13.54 -13.40 7.63
N CYS A 116 -12.94 -14.59 7.45
CA CYS A 116 -12.61 -15.12 6.12
C CYS A 116 -13.60 -16.22 5.72
N ARG A 117 -14.51 -15.92 4.81
CA ARG A 117 -15.50 -16.86 4.28
C ARG A 117 -14.93 -17.56 3.07
N LYS A 118 -14.91 -18.91 3.12
CA LYS A 118 -14.37 -19.73 2.03
C LYS A 118 -15.49 -20.27 1.16
N VAL A 119 -15.31 -20.14 -0.14
CA VAL A 119 -16.16 -20.77 -1.16
C VAL A 119 -15.34 -21.84 -1.84
N SER A 120 -15.82 -23.10 -1.77
CA SER A 120 -15.15 -24.22 -2.43
C SER A 120 -15.25 -24.09 -3.95
N LEU A 121 -14.17 -24.45 -4.63
CA LEU A 121 -14.22 -24.66 -6.08
C LEU A 121 -14.98 -25.97 -6.35
N ASP A 122 -15.85 -25.94 -7.36
CA ASP A 122 -16.50 -27.16 -7.84
C ASP A 122 -15.47 -28.06 -8.53
N GLU A 123 -15.68 -29.39 -8.43
CA GLU A 123 -14.80 -30.40 -9.04
C GLU A 123 -14.98 -30.53 -10.58
N ASN A 124 -15.71 -29.60 -11.23
CA ASN A 124 -16.00 -29.64 -12.67
C ASN A 124 -15.11 -28.69 -13.47
#